data_eeda41fa64803cf477cf5077dac1bf02
#
_entry.id   eeda41fa64803cf477cf5077dac1bf02
#
_cell.length_a   1.000
_cell.length_b   1.000
_cell.length_c   1.000
_cell.angle_alpha   90.00
_cell.angle_beta   90.00
_cell.angle_gamma   90.00
#
_symmetry.space_group_name_H-M   'P 1'
#
loop_
_entity.id
_entity.type
_entity.pdbx_description
1 polymer ?
#
loop_
_entity_poly.entity_id
_entity_poly.type
_entity_poly.pdbx_seq_one_letter_code
_entity_poly.pdbx_strand_id
1 'polypeptide(L)'
;MEILTESAFAKLNLTLDVLSRREDGYHDIRSVEQTISLRDDVVLNIGTGRKWALHCYQERVRDGAEDMELATEGYPQDAENLAWRAAEVFFDRTGHDPEGLEIFINKRIPM
;
A
#
# COMPACT_ATOMS: atom_id res chain seq x y z
N MET A 1 -7.98 16.59 -13.57
CA MET A 1 -7.15 15.63 -12.84
C MET A 1 -6.95 16.10 -11.41
N GLU A 2 -7.04 15.19 -10.48
CA GLU A 2 -6.87 15.47 -9.06
C GLU A 2 -5.69 14.64 -8.54
N ILE A 3 -4.87 15.24 -7.67
CA ILE A 3 -3.71 14.56 -7.07
C ILE A 3 -3.94 14.49 -5.57
N LEU A 4 -3.90 13.26 -5.02
CA LEU A 4 -4.02 12.99 -3.60
C LEU A 4 -2.75 12.32 -3.10
N THR A 5 -2.29 12.71 -1.93
CA THR A 5 -1.13 12.10 -1.28
C THR A 5 -1.50 11.65 0.12
N GLU A 6 -1.19 10.39 0.45
CA GLU A 6 -1.42 9.81 1.75
C GLU A 6 -0.20 9.06 2.25
N SER A 7 -0.02 9.09 3.56
CA SER A 7 1.01 8.32 4.24
C SER A 7 0.41 7.07 4.87
N ALA A 8 0.98 5.91 4.56
CA ALA A 8 0.60 4.63 5.13
C ALA A 8 1.63 4.21 6.17
N PHE A 9 1.35 4.46 7.44
CA PHE A 9 2.29 4.21 8.53
C PHE A 9 2.37 2.73 8.89
N ALA A 10 3.56 2.28 9.25
CA ALA A 10 3.78 0.96 9.83
C ALA A 10 3.30 0.91 11.28
N LYS A 11 3.12 -0.31 11.78
CA LYS A 11 2.75 -0.56 13.17
C LYS A 11 3.67 -1.60 13.79
N LEU A 12 3.80 -1.56 15.11
CA LEU A 12 4.41 -2.61 15.90
C LEU A 12 3.35 -3.24 16.80
N ASN A 13 3.39 -4.55 16.89
CA ASN A 13 2.65 -5.28 17.92
C ASN A 13 3.49 -5.28 19.19
N LEU A 14 3.09 -4.52 20.21
CA LEU A 14 3.78 -4.49 21.50
C LEU A 14 3.52 -5.77 22.28
N THR A 15 2.30 -6.31 22.14
CA THR A 15 1.91 -7.62 22.66
C THR A 15 1.11 -8.36 21.58
N LEU A 16 1.19 -9.67 21.57
CA LEU A 16 0.39 -10.50 20.67
C LEU A 16 0.08 -11.83 21.35
N ASP A 17 -1.21 -12.03 21.67
CA ASP A 17 -1.71 -13.29 22.21
C ASP A 17 -2.53 -14.02 21.15
N VAL A 18 -2.15 -15.25 20.85
CA VAL A 18 -2.93 -16.15 20.00
C VAL A 18 -3.90 -16.91 20.91
N LEU A 19 -5.21 -16.69 20.73
CA LEU A 19 -6.23 -17.21 21.65
C LEU A 19 -6.68 -18.62 21.26
N SER A 20 -7.34 -18.76 20.11
CA SER A 20 -7.86 -20.04 19.67
C SER A 20 -7.88 -20.11 18.15
N ARG A 21 -7.81 -21.35 17.64
CA ARG A 21 -7.96 -21.59 16.20
C ARG A 21 -9.45 -21.54 15.81
N ARG A 22 -9.77 -20.78 14.78
CA ARG A 22 -11.12 -20.69 14.23
C ARG A 22 -11.36 -21.80 13.21
N GLU A 23 -12.64 -22.06 12.92
CA GLU A 23 -13.04 -23.08 11.92
C GLU A 23 -12.51 -22.78 10.52
N ASP A 24 -12.30 -21.49 10.18
CA ASP A 24 -11.76 -21.06 8.90
C ASP A 24 -10.22 -21.26 8.77
N GLY A 25 -9.57 -21.81 9.79
CA GLY A 25 -8.13 -22.04 9.83
C GLY A 25 -7.31 -20.89 10.41
N TYR A 26 -7.90 -19.71 10.59
CA TYR A 26 -7.27 -18.59 11.25
C TYR A 26 -7.42 -18.68 12.77
N HIS A 27 -6.61 -17.88 13.48
CA HIS A 27 -6.65 -17.81 14.94
C HIS A 27 -7.21 -16.48 15.40
N ASP A 28 -7.96 -16.51 16.49
CA ASP A 28 -8.31 -15.30 17.22
C ASP A 28 -7.06 -14.79 17.92
N ILE A 29 -6.82 -13.48 17.85
CA ILE A 29 -5.67 -12.83 18.46
C ILE A 29 -6.10 -11.64 19.31
N ARG A 30 -5.25 -11.33 20.29
CA ARG A 30 -5.33 -10.10 21.08
C ARG A 30 -3.98 -9.42 21.01
N SER A 31 -3.97 -8.14 20.64
CA SER A 31 -2.72 -7.39 20.55
C SER A 31 -2.88 -5.94 21.00
N VAL A 32 -1.77 -5.37 21.46
CA VAL A 32 -1.62 -3.92 21.62
C VAL A 32 -0.68 -3.45 20.54
N GLU A 33 -1.15 -2.53 19.70
CA GLU A 33 -0.43 -2.05 18.54
C GLU A 33 -0.02 -0.59 18.72
N GLN A 34 1.14 -0.23 18.18
CA GLN A 34 1.64 1.14 18.16
C GLN A 34 1.98 1.52 16.72
N THR A 35 1.37 2.62 16.26
CA THR A 35 1.77 3.24 14.99
C THR A 35 3.14 3.89 15.15
N ILE A 36 4.00 3.71 14.18
CA ILE A 36 5.34 4.28 14.15
C ILE A 36 5.52 5.22 12.96
N SER A 37 6.58 6.00 12.94
CA SER A 37 6.83 6.99 11.87
C SER A 37 7.31 6.40 10.55
N LEU A 38 7.80 5.16 10.55
CA LEU A 38 8.14 4.47 9.31
C LEU A 38 6.88 4.34 8.45
N ARG A 39 6.95 4.75 7.20
CA ARG A 39 5.77 4.81 6.34
C ARG A 39 6.10 4.58 4.88
N ASP A 40 5.09 4.15 4.16
CA ASP A 40 5.04 4.26 2.71
C ASP A 40 4.26 5.52 2.33
N ASP A 41 4.63 6.14 1.24
CA ASP A 41 3.86 7.25 0.68
C ASP A 41 3.13 6.79 -0.57
N VAL A 42 1.85 7.14 -0.66
CA VAL A 42 0.99 6.80 -1.80
C VAL A 42 0.51 8.08 -2.45
N VAL A 43 0.70 8.18 -3.75
CA VAL A 43 0.19 9.31 -4.55
C VAL A 43 -0.79 8.77 -5.58
N LEU A 44 -1.96 9.36 -5.64
CA LEU A 44 -3.00 9.03 -6.60
C LEU A 44 -3.22 10.19 -7.55
N ASN A 45 -3.12 9.94 -8.84
CA ASN A 45 -3.58 10.86 -9.88
C ASN A 45 -4.91 10.34 -10.40
N ILE A 46 -5.98 11.08 -10.16
CA ILE A 46 -7.36 10.71 -10.51
C ILE A 46 -7.82 11.57 -11.67
N GLY A 47 -8.51 10.97 -12.63
CA GLY A 47 -9.01 11.67 -13.80
C GLY A 47 -7.94 11.88 -14.88
N THR A 48 -7.06 10.92 -15.05
CA THR A 48 -5.98 10.99 -16.05
C THR A 48 -6.49 10.83 -17.48
N GLY A 49 -7.68 10.28 -17.68
CA GLY A 49 -8.23 9.94 -18.99
C GLY A 49 -7.51 8.79 -19.69
N ARG A 50 -6.67 8.06 -18.97
CA ARG A 50 -5.86 6.95 -19.48
C ARG A 50 -6.18 5.66 -18.76
N LYS A 51 -5.68 4.55 -19.26
CA LYS A 51 -5.74 3.26 -18.55
C LYS A 51 -5.09 3.40 -17.18
N TRP A 52 -5.59 2.64 -16.23
CA TRP A 52 -4.99 2.56 -14.91
C TRP A 52 -3.54 2.08 -15.01
N ALA A 53 -2.69 2.69 -14.23
CA ALA A 53 -1.28 2.33 -14.11
C ALA A 53 -0.85 2.40 -12.65
N LEU A 54 0.14 1.59 -12.30
CA LEU A 54 0.72 1.58 -10.96
C LEU A 54 2.23 1.53 -11.06
N HIS A 55 2.88 2.37 -10.26
CA HIS A 55 4.33 2.44 -10.17
C HIS A 55 4.74 2.29 -8.72
N CYS A 56 5.42 1.21 -8.40
CA CYS A 56 5.91 0.95 -7.05
C CYS A 56 7.42 1.12 -7.00
N TYR A 57 7.88 2.04 -6.16
CA TYR A 57 9.29 2.33 -5.94
C TYR A 57 9.70 1.87 -4.54
N GLN A 58 10.96 1.51 -4.40
CA GLN A 58 11.55 1.12 -3.13
C GLN A 58 12.70 2.05 -2.79
N GLU A 59 12.71 2.55 -1.57
CA GLU A 59 13.81 3.36 -1.07
C GLU A 59 15.05 2.50 -0.89
N ARG A 60 16.18 3.01 -1.37
CA ARG A 60 17.48 2.42 -1.14
C ARG A 60 18.47 3.47 -0.66
N VAL A 61 19.36 3.05 0.23
CA VAL A 61 20.45 3.88 0.69
C VAL A 61 21.72 3.41 0.00
N ARG A 62 22.34 4.30 -0.79
CA ARG A 62 23.61 4.04 -1.47
C ARG A 62 24.58 5.17 -1.13
N ASP A 63 25.79 4.83 -0.71
CA ASP A 63 26.84 5.78 -0.37
C ASP A 63 26.37 6.90 0.58
N GLY A 64 25.46 6.57 1.50
CA GLY A 64 24.88 7.52 2.43
C GLY A 64 23.78 8.41 1.86
N ALA A 65 23.42 8.26 0.59
CA ALA A 65 22.32 8.97 -0.04
C ALA A 65 21.09 8.07 -0.20
N GLU A 66 19.93 8.62 0.08
CA GLU A 66 18.65 7.95 -0.15
C GLU A 66 18.23 8.14 -1.61
N ASP A 67 17.80 7.06 -2.24
CA ASP A 67 17.31 7.07 -3.62
C ASP A 67 16.09 6.16 -3.75
N MET A 68 15.23 6.47 -4.71
CA MET A 68 14.05 5.68 -5.00
C MET A 68 14.26 4.91 -6.30
N GLU A 69 14.19 3.59 -6.22
CA GLU A 69 14.32 2.70 -7.37
C GLU A 69 13.00 1.98 -7.63
N LEU A 70 12.73 1.69 -8.92
CA LEU A 70 11.59 0.86 -9.29
C LEU A 70 11.72 -0.51 -8.60
N ALA A 71 10.71 -0.90 -7.84
CA ALA A 71 10.69 -2.19 -7.17
C ALA A 71 10.40 -3.29 -8.17
N THR A 72 11.41 -4.10 -8.47
CA THR A 72 11.32 -5.18 -9.46
C THR A 72 11.00 -6.54 -8.89
N GLU A 73 11.14 -6.69 -7.56
CA GLU A 73 10.90 -7.95 -6.86
C GLU A 73 9.92 -7.74 -5.71
N GLY A 74 8.96 -8.66 -5.58
CA GLY A 74 8.04 -8.71 -4.46
C GLY A 74 6.91 -7.67 -4.48
N TYR A 75 6.96 -6.68 -5.37
CA TYR A 75 5.93 -5.64 -5.48
C TYR A 75 5.40 -5.59 -6.90
N PRO A 76 4.18 -6.13 -7.14
CA PRO A 76 3.58 -6.06 -8.48
C PRO A 76 3.39 -4.61 -8.96
N GLN A 77 3.58 -4.39 -10.25
CA GLN A 77 3.40 -3.08 -10.91
C GLN A 77 2.07 -3.02 -11.69
N ASP A 78 1.10 -3.82 -11.30
CA ASP A 78 -0.15 -4.01 -12.02
C ASP A 78 -1.31 -4.35 -11.07
N ALA A 79 -2.37 -4.92 -11.62
CA ALA A 79 -3.59 -5.32 -10.91
C ALA A 79 -3.37 -6.36 -9.79
N GLU A 80 -2.21 -7.00 -9.74
CA GLU A 80 -1.85 -7.91 -8.64
C GLU A 80 -1.48 -7.16 -7.36
N ASN A 81 -1.16 -5.87 -7.44
CA ASN A 81 -0.81 -5.06 -6.28
C ASN A 81 -2.05 -4.78 -5.44
N LEU A 82 -1.92 -4.89 -4.12
CA LEU A 82 -3.02 -4.65 -3.17
C LEU A 82 -3.60 -3.25 -3.28
N ALA A 83 -2.78 -2.24 -3.57
CA ALA A 83 -3.25 -0.87 -3.73
C ALA A 83 -4.18 -0.73 -4.94
N TRP A 84 -3.86 -1.38 -6.04
CA TRP A 84 -4.74 -1.45 -7.21
C TRP A 84 -6.06 -2.12 -6.87
N ARG A 85 -5.99 -3.27 -6.22
CA ARG A 85 -7.18 -4.04 -5.82
C ARG A 85 -8.07 -3.26 -4.85
N ALA A 86 -7.47 -2.54 -3.92
CA ALA A 86 -8.21 -1.67 -3.00
C ALA A 86 -8.94 -0.56 -3.76
N ALA A 87 -8.30 0.05 -4.74
CA ALA A 87 -8.91 1.07 -5.58
C ALA A 87 -10.07 0.51 -6.40
N GLU A 88 -9.91 -0.67 -6.99
CA GLU A 88 -11.01 -1.34 -7.71
C GLU A 88 -12.24 -1.55 -6.82
N VAL A 89 -12.04 -2.06 -5.63
CA VAL A 89 -13.13 -2.30 -4.67
C VAL A 89 -13.79 -0.98 -4.28
N PHE A 90 -13.02 0.04 -4.01
CA PHE A 90 -13.54 1.36 -3.62
C PHE A 90 -14.42 1.97 -4.71
N PHE A 91 -13.92 2.03 -5.94
CA PHE A 91 -14.67 2.63 -7.04
C PHE A 91 -15.89 1.79 -7.45
N ASP A 92 -15.78 0.46 -7.38
CA ASP A 92 -16.91 -0.44 -7.63
C ASP A 92 -18.02 -0.21 -6.60
N ARG A 93 -17.69 -0.20 -5.32
CA ARG A 93 -18.67 -0.08 -4.24
C ARG A 93 -19.30 1.31 -4.13
N THR A 94 -18.57 2.36 -4.45
CA THR A 94 -19.08 3.72 -4.40
C THR A 94 -19.83 4.13 -5.67
N GLY A 95 -19.66 3.37 -6.75
CA GLY A 95 -20.24 3.67 -8.05
C GLY A 95 -19.58 4.85 -8.75
N HIS A 96 -18.43 5.32 -8.26
CA HIS A 96 -17.68 6.39 -8.90
C HIS A 96 -16.75 5.83 -9.97
N ASP A 97 -16.68 6.53 -11.11
CA ASP A 97 -15.68 6.28 -12.14
C ASP A 97 -14.56 7.31 -11.98
N PRO A 98 -13.31 6.90 -11.71
CA PRO A 98 -12.22 7.84 -11.57
C PRO A 98 -11.78 8.49 -12.88
N GLU A 99 -12.27 8.01 -14.04
CA GLU A 99 -11.88 8.49 -15.37
C GLU A 99 -10.37 8.42 -15.58
N GLY A 100 -9.79 7.29 -15.23
CA GLY A 100 -8.35 7.05 -15.26
C GLY A 100 -7.72 7.23 -13.88
N LEU A 101 -6.77 6.36 -13.58
CA LEU A 101 -6.08 6.34 -12.29
C LEU A 101 -4.62 5.96 -12.49
N GLU A 102 -3.75 6.70 -11.84
CA GLU A 102 -2.34 6.36 -11.74
C GLU A 102 -1.92 6.36 -10.27
N ILE A 103 -1.37 5.24 -9.82
CA ILE A 103 -0.98 5.02 -8.43
C ILE A 103 0.54 4.99 -8.35
N PHE A 104 1.12 5.83 -7.50
CA PHE A 104 2.54 5.80 -7.17
C PHE A 104 2.71 5.39 -5.72
N ILE A 105 3.54 4.40 -5.47
CA ILE A 105 3.85 3.93 -4.13
C ILE A 105 5.36 4.04 -3.90
N ASN A 106 5.73 4.78 -2.87
CA ASN A 106 7.12 4.86 -2.42
C ASN A 106 7.26 3.98 -1.17
N LYS A 107 7.85 2.80 -1.35
CA LYS A 107 8.00 1.80 -0.29
C LYS A 107 9.21 2.09 0.58
N ARG A 108 8.98 2.25 1.88
CA ARG A 108 10.01 2.30 2.92
C ARG A 108 9.84 1.17 3.93
N ILE A 109 8.59 0.71 4.11
CA ILE A 109 8.29 -0.42 4.98
C ILE A 109 8.78 -1.69 4.29
N PRO A 110 9.64 -2.52 4.95
CA PRO A 110 10.09 -3.78 4.36
C PRO A 110 8.92 -4.75 4.15
N MET A 111 9.11 -5.61 3.20
CA MET A 111 8.17 -6.69 2.94
C MET A 111 8.19 -7.75 4.05
#